data_6fafe24eabec2e34d7c0633e9d53cfd1
#
_entry.id   6fafe24eabec2e34d7c0633e9d53cfd1
#
_cell.length_a   1.000
_cell.length_b   1.000
_cell.length_c   1.000
_cell.angle_alpha   90.00
_cell.angle_beta   90.00
_cell.angle_gamma   90.00
#
_symmetry.space_group_name_H-M   'P 1'
#
loop_
_entity.id
_entity.type
_entity.pdbx_description
1 polymer ?
#
loop_
_entity_poly.entity_id
_entity_poly.type
_entity_poly.pdbx_seq_one_letter_code
_entity_poly.pdbx_strand_id
1 'polypeptide(L)'
;DDKVHILDHLGSSDSDELFMKMRFMVKGLDCDIIILDPLQAAVMSNDNGVIDEFMDRCLKLAKETGVGIIIVSHMRKPQAKDAHDVNEYDMKGSGSINQIAFNTILLSRDKMSEDEYTRNCTKVQLVKCRRTGRTGLAGWMYYENQTSRMIAGQPPEIEAVEHEEF
;
A
#
# COMPACT_ATOMS: atom_id res chain seq x y z
N ASP A 1 15.34 -24.08 -2.43
CA ASP A 1 15.61 -22.64 -2.63
C ASP A 1 14.46 -21.87 -2.02
N ASP A 2 14.59 -21.51 -0.75
CA ASP A 2 13.60 -20.71 -0.04
C ASP A 2 13.75 -19.25 -0.48
N LYS A 3 12.93 -18.85 -1.47
CA LYS A 3 12.91 -17.47 -2.00
C LYS A 3 12.06 -16.51 -1.18
N VAL A 4 11.30 -17.01 -0.21
CA VAL A 4 10.42 -16.21 0.63
C VAL A 4 10.67 -16.57 2.10
N HIS A 5 11.00 -15.55 2.88
CA HIS A 5 11.15 -15.65 4.32
C HIS A 5 10.03 -14.86 4.99
N ILE A 6 9.29 -15.48 5.88
CA ILE A 6 8.20 -14.84 6.61
C ILE A 6 8.67 -14.58 8.04
N LEU A 7 8.59 -13.34 8.46
CA LEU A 7 8.87 -12.91 9.83
C LEU A 7 7.57 -12.47 10.49
N ASP A 8 7.18 -13.20 11.51
CA ASP A 8 6.08 -12.77 12.37
C ASP A 8 6.62 -11.85 13.47
N HIS A 9 6.23 -10.58 13.41
CA HIS A 9 6.62 -9.57 14.39
C HIS A 9 5.43 -9.27 15.31
N LEU A 10 5.14 -10.22 16.22
CA LEU A 10 4.07 -10.07 17.19
C LEU A 10 4.53 -9.25 18.40
N GLY A 11 3.95 -8.08 18.55
CA GLY A 11 3.82 -7.40 19.85
C GLY A 11 5.04 -6.67 20.40
N SER A 12 6.11 -6.48 19.64
CA SER A 12 7.19 -5.58 20.08
C SER A 12 6.96 -4.18 19.53
N SER A 13 6.78 -3.20 20.44
CA SER A 13 6.80 -1.77 20.09
C SER A 13 8.23 -1.26 19.83
N ASP A 14 9.22 -2.13 19.90
CA ASP A 14 10.62 -1.79 19.71
C ASP A 14 10.98 -1.78 18.22
N SER A 15 11.02 -0.58 17.66
CA SER A 15 11.44 -0.38 16.28
C SER A 15 12.89 -0.84 16.04
N ASP A 16 13.75 -0.83 17.05
CA ASP A 16 15.16 -1.25 16.91
C ASP A 16 15.26 -2.75 16.66
N GLU A 17 14.46 -3.54 17.37
CA GLU A 17 14.37 -4.99 17.12
C GLU A 17 13.90 -5.28 15.69
N LEU A 18 12.88 -4.58 15.21
CA LEU A 18 12.40 -4.75 13.85
C LEU A 18 13.49 -4.42 12.82
N PHE A 19 14.20 -3.30 12.98
CA PHE A 19 15.28 -2.94 12.06
C PHE A 19 16.47 -3.88 12.13
N MET A 20 16.79 -4.48 13.29
CA MET A 20 17.79 -5.55 13.39
C MET A 20 17.36 -6.77 12.57
N LYS A 21 16.10 -7.18 12.68
CA LYS A 21 15.54 -8.31 11.91
C LYS A 21 15.56 -8.01 10.41
N MET A 22 15.15 -6.81 9.99
CA MET A 22 15.22 -6.39 8.58
C MET A 22 16.66 -6.41 8.04
N ARG A 23 17.63 -5.94 8.81
CA ARG A 23 19.06 -6.02 8.44
C ARG A 23 19.55 -7.48 8.32
N PHE A 24 19.11 -8.34 9.21
CA PHE A 24 19.43 -9.77 9.14
C PHE A 24 18.82 -10.41 7.88
N MET A 25 17.57 -10.09 7.54
CA MET A 25 16.96 -10.60 6.29
C MET A 25 17.76 -10.20 5.06
N VAL A 26 18.23 -8.97 5.00
CA VAL A 26 19.05 -8.48 3.86
C VAL A 26 20.44 -9.10 3.84
N LYS A 27 21.15 -9.07 4.97
CA LYS A 27 22.57 -9.45 5.01
C LYS A 27 22.82 -10.93 5.30
N GLY A 28 21.90 -11.58 6.03
CA GLY A 28 22.03 -12.97 6.44
C GLY A 28 21.25 -13.93 5.56
N LEU A 29 20.12 -13.48 4.99
CA LEU A 29 19.26 -14.30 4.16
C LEU A 29 19.24 -13.84 2.69
N ASP A 30 20.03 -12.83 2.33
CA ASP A 30 20.19 -12.29 0.97
C ASP A 30 18.86 -11.86 0.31
N CYS A 31 17.99 -11.23 1.11
CA CYS A 31 16.71 -10.73 0.61
C CYS A 31 16.90 -9.44 -0.19
N ASP A 32 16.43 -9.42 -1.43
CA ASP A 32 16.43 -8.25 -2.32
C ASP A 32 15.26 -7.29 -2.03
N ILE A 33 14.16 -7.82 -1.48
CA ILE A 33 12.94 -7.06 -1.22
C ILE A 33 12.42 -7.40 0.18
N ILE A 34 12.03 -6.38 0.93
CA ILE A 34 11.28 -6.49 2.18
C ILE A 34 9.87 -5.95 1.95
N ILE A 35 8.87 -6.73 2.33
CA ILE A 35 7.47 -6.30 2.37
C ILE A 35 7.05 -6.14 3.82
N LEU A 36 6.60 -4.94 4.19
CA LEU A 36 6.08 -4.61 5.51
C LEU A 36 4.56 -4.44 5.42
N ASP A 37 3.81 -5.37 6.01
CA ASP A 37 2.34 -5.37 5.94
C ASP A 37 1.72 -5.62 7.34
N PRO A 38 1.04 -4.62 7.92
CA PRO A 38 1.00 -3.21 7.53
C PRO A 38 1.95 -2.32 8.36
N LEU A 39 2.19 -1.08 7.90
CA LEU A 39 2.94 -0.05 8.62
C LEU A 39 2.41 0.16 10.04
N GLN A 40 1.09 0.18 10.21
CA GLN A 40 0.44 0.45 11.49
C GLN A 40 0.77 -0.61 12.56
N ALA A 41 1.02 -1.85 12.16
CA ALA A 41 1.46 -2.90 13.07
C ALA A 41 2.95 -2.74 13.46
N ALA A 42 3.77 -2.22 12.54
CA ALA A 42 5.19 -2.02 12.78
C ALA A 42 5.48 -0.79 13.66
N VAL A 43 4.71 0.29 13.49
CA VAL A 43 4.96 1.56 14.20
C VAL A 43 4.16 1.63 15.51
N MET A 44 3.03 0.93 15.64
CA MET A 44 2.11 0.93 16.79
C MET A 44 1.76 2.33 17.33
N SER A 45 1.87 3.36 16.50
CA SER A 45 1.60 4.75 16.84
C SER A 45 0.88 5.46 15.70
N ASN A 46 0.03 6.43 16.06
CA ASN A 46 -0.58 7.36 15.11
C ASN A 46 0.12 8.74 15.14
N ASP A 47 1.20 8.87 15.90
CA ASP A 47 2.01 10.09 15.95
C ASP A 47 2.81 10.23 14.65
N ASN A 48 2.65 11.36 13.99
CA ASN A 48 3.33 11.61 12.72
C ASN A 48 4.86 11.62 12.89
N GLY A 49 5.37 12.14 14.03
CA GLY A 49 6.81 12.17 14.28
C GLY A 49 7.43 10.78 14.38
N VAL A 50 6.71 9.83 14.98
CA VAL A 50 7.15 8.42 15.06
C VAL A 50 7.11 7.75 13.68
N ILE A 51 6.10 8.06 12.88
CA ILE A 51 6.00 7.55 11.50
C ILE A 51 7.14 8.14 10.65
N ASP A 52 7.44 9.42 10.79
CA ASP A 52 8.50 10.11 10.06
C ASP A 52 9.87 9.48 10.36
N GLU A 53 10.18 9.29 11.64
CA GLU A 53 11.42 8.62 12.05
C GLU A 53 11.53 7.21 11.49
N PHE A 54 10.43 6.45 11.54
CA PHE A 54 10.39 5.10 10.97
C PHE A 54 10.65 5.10 9.47
N MET A 55 10.02 6.00 8.73
CA MET A 55 10.21 6.14 7.28
C MET A 55 11.64 6.55 6.91
N ASP A 56 12.23 7.45 7.67
CA ASP A 56 13.65 7.86 7.49
C ASP A 56 14.61 6.69 7.74
N ARG A 57 14.34 5.88 8.74
CA ARG A 57 15.10 4.64 9.02
C ARG A 57 14.97 3.62 7.90
N CYS A 58 13.78 3.44 7.34
CA CYS A 58 13.57 2.60 6.15
C CYS A 58 14.38 3.12 4.95
N LEU A 59 14.34 4.42 4.69
CA LEU A 59 15.11 5.04 3.62
C LEU A 59 16.63 4.85 3.82
N LYS A 60 17.10 4.98 5.05
CA LYS A 60 18.51 4.76 5.40
C LYS A 60 18.91 3.32 5.14
N LEU A 61 18.10 2.35 5.59
CA LEU A 61 18.35 0.92 5.36
C LEU A 61 18.41 0.62 3.85
N ALA A 62 17.45 1.11 3.07
CA ALA A 62 17.43 0.91 1.62
C ALA A 62 18.68 1.49 0.95
N LYS A 63 19.13 2.71 1.34
CA LYS A 63 20.33 3.33 0.80
C LYS A 63 21.63 2.58 1.18
N GLU A 64 21.70 2.07 2.39
CA GLU A 64 22.89 1.36 2.90
C GLU A 64 23.05 -0.04 2.29
N THR A 65 21.95 -0.68 1.94
CA THR A 65 21.96 -2.10 1.54
C THR A 65 21.55 -2.34 0.10
N GLY A 66 20.88 -1.40 -0.55
CA GLY A 66 20.29 -1.58 -1.88
C GLY A 66 18.96 -2.31 -1.88
N VAL A 67 18.44 -2.75 -0.71
CA VAL A 67 17.19 -3.49 -0.61
C VAL A 67 15.99 -2.66 -1.05
N GLY A 68 15.07 -3.26 -1.78
CA GLY A 68 13.74 -2.69 -2.05
C GLY A 68 12.84 -2.83 -0.83
N ILE A 69 12.17 -1.75 -0.41
CA ILE A 69 11.21 -1.81 0.71
C ILE A 69 9.83 -1.42 0.19
N ILE A 70 8.88 -2.34 0.33
CA ILE A 70 7.46 -2.13 0.02
C ILE A 70 6.71 -2.02 1.35
N ILE A 71 6.03 -0.91 1.57
CA ILE A 71 5.29 -0.67 2.80
C ILE A 71 3.79 -0.59 2.45
N VAL A 72 3.00 -1.44 3.09
CA VAL A 72 1.54 -1.40 3.00
C VAL A 72 1.01 -0.50 4.11
N SER A 73 0.21 0.49 3.75
CA SER A 73 -0.43 1.41 4.70
C SER A 73 -1.94 1.43 4.47
N HIS A 74 -2.69 1.36 5.58
CA HIS A 74 -4.14 1.46 5.51
C HIS A 74 -4.59 2.90 5.24
N MET A 75 -5.62 3.02 4.40
CA MET A 75 -6.31 4.27 4.16
C MET A 75 -7.24 4.63 5.33
N ARG A 76 -7.49 5.92 5.53
CA ARG A 76 -8.64 6.37 6.30
C ARG A 76 -9.91 5.97 5.56
N LYS A 77 -11.01 5.80 6.28
CA LYS A 77 -12.31 5.60 5.60
C LYS A 77 -12.55 6.81 4.70
N PRO A 78 -12.79 6.62 3.41
CA PRO A 78 -13.07 7.73 2.51
C PRO A 78 -14.32 8.47 3.00
N GLN A 79 -14.26 9.78 2.99
CA GLN A 79 -15.44 10.63 3.27
C GLN A 79 -16.31 10.81 2.01
N ALA A 80 -15.80 10.40 0.86
CA ALA A 80 -16.46 10.47 -0.43
C ALA A 80 -17.57 9.40 -0.57
N LYS A 81 -18.62 9.73 -1.32
CA LYS A 81 -19.72 8.81 -1.62
C LYS A 81 -19.29 7.64 -2.52
N ASP A 82 -18.21 7.82 -3.29
CA ASP A 82 -17.66 6.80 -4.18
C ASP A 82 -16.42 6.16 -3.55
N ALA A 83 -16.48 4.85 -3.33
CA ALA A 83 -15.37 4.08 -2.77
C ALA A 83 -14.12 4.04 -3.68
N HIS A 84 -14.27 4.39 -4.96
CA HIS A 84 -13.16 4.51 -5.90
C HIS A 84 -12.54 5.92 -5.98
N ASP A 85 -13.18 6.92 -5.37
CA ASP A 85 -12.70 8.30 -5.35
C ASP A 85 -11.83 8.58 -4.11
N VAL A 86 -10.80 7.77 -3.95
CA VAL A 86 -9.79 7.94 -2.90
C VAL A 86 -8.55 8.58 -3.49
N ASN A 87 -7.89 9.41 -2.68
CA ASN A 87 -6.69 10.13 -3.07
C ASN A 87 -5.55 9.96 -2.03
N GLU A 88 -4.41 10.52 -2.33
CA GLU A 88 -3.20 10.41 -1.49
C GLU A 88 -3.36 11.02 -0.08
N TYR A 89 -4.29 11.97 0.10
CA TYR A 89 -4.55 12.61 1.39
C TYR A 89 -5.36 11.73 2.35
N ASP A 90 -5.98 10.67 1.83
CA ASP A 90 -6.73 9.70 2.63
C ASP A 90 -5.82 8.67 3.32
N MET A 91 -4.51 8.66 3.05
CA MET A 91 -3.57 7.82 3.78
C MET A 91 -3.40 8.30 5.22
N LYS A 92 -3.38 7.37 6.18
CA LYS A 92 -3.00 7.65 7.55
C LYS A 92 -1.51 7.99 7.61
N GLY A 93 -1.14 9.14 8.19
CA GLY A 93 0.24 9.59 8.26
C GLY A 93 0.78 10.15 6.93
N SER A 94 -0.08 10.65 6.07
CA SER A 94 0.14 10.89 4.64
C SER A 94 1.27 11.85 4.27
N GLY A 95 1.58 12.84 5.11
CA GLY A 95 2.55 13.88 4.74
C GLY A 95 3.95 13.33 4.49
N SER A 96 4.53 12.71 5.48
CA SER A 96 5.88 12.14 5.46
C SER A 96 6.00 10.88 4.61
N ILE A 97 5.01 9.99 4.68
CA ILE A 97 5.01 8.78 3.85
C ILE A 97 5.12 9.18 2.37
N ASN A 98 4.29 10.14 1.95
CA ASN A 98 4.29 10.58 0.57
C ASN A 98 5.56 11.37 0.21
N GLN A 99 6.18 12.10 1.14
CA GLN A 99 7.44 12.81 0.91
C GLN A 99 8.62 11.85 0.73
N ILE A 100 8.73 10.82 1.56
CA ILE A 100 9.86 9.90 1.61
C ILE A 100 9.76 8.83 0.53
N ALA A 101 8.58 8.27 0.28
CA ALA A 101 8.35 7.23 -0.72
C ALA A 101 8.80 7.66 -2.13
N PHE A 102 9.46 6.78 -2.85
CA PHE A 102 9.85 6.98 -4.26
C PHE A 102 8.67 6.76 -5.20
N ASN A 103 7.86 5.77 -4.90
CA ASN A 103 6.64 5.46 -5.62
C ASN A 103 5.51 5.29 -4.62
N THR A 104 4.32 5.77 -4.97
CA THR A 104 3.10 5.58 -4.17
C THR A 104 2.01 5.04 -5.10
N ILE A 105 1.53 3.86 -4.75
CA ILE A 105 0.44 3.18 -5.47
C ILE A 105 -0.76 3.14 -4.55
N LEU A 106 -1.90 3.55 -5.06
CA LEU A 106 -3.17 3.53 -4.37
C LEU A 106 -4.03 2.41 -4.93
N LEU A 107 -4.56 1.59 -4.02
CA LEU A 107 -5.50 0.52 -4.34
C LEU A 107 -6.85 0.84 -3.72
N SER A 108 -7.90 0.90 -4.53
CA SER A 108 -9.25 1.15 -4.04
C SER A 108 -10.25 0.14 -4.60
N ARG A 109 -11.22 -0.24 -3.77
CA ARG A 109 -12.21 -1.27 -4.09
C ARG A 109 -13.52 -0.97 -3.39
N ASP A 110 -14.63 -1.03 -4.13
CA ASP A 110 -15.97 -0.95 -3.54
C ASP A 110 -16.42 -2.34 -3.04
N LYS A 111 -16.16 -2.60 -1.77
CA LYS A 111 -16.55 -3.86 -1.11
C LYS A 111 -18.04 -3.96 -0.83
N MET A 112 -18.78 -2.85 -0.93
CA MET A 112 -20.20 -2.78 -0.59
C MET A 112 -21.10 -2.85 -1.83
N SER A 113 -20.53 -2.84 -3.03
CA SER A 113 -21.30 -2.98 -4.27
C SER A 113 -22.13 -4.26 -4.28
N GLU A 114 -23.37 -4.18 -4.73
CA GLU A 114 -24.24 -5.35 -4.95
C GLU A 114 -23.77 -6.16 -6.16
N ASP A 115 -23.21 -5.49 -7.17
CA ASP A 115 -22.62 -6.16 -8.31
C ASP A 115 -21.32 -6.89 -7.93
N GLU A 116 -21.26 -8.19 -8.24
CA GLU A 116 -20.14 -9.05 -7.88
C GLU A 116 -18.85 -8.63 -8.60
N TYR A 117 -18.94 -8.22 -9.85
CA TYR A 117 -17.77 -7.79 -10.61
C TYR A 117 -17.16 -6.53 -10.01
N THR A 118 -17.95 -5.50 -9.78
CA THR A 118 -17.54 -4.25 -9.12
C THR A 118 -16.95 -4.52 -7.75
N ARG A 119 -17.62 -5.36 -6.96
CA ARG A 119 -17.16 -5.73 -5.61
C ARG A 119 -15.80 -6.42 -5.63
N ASN A 120 -15.42 -7.10 -6.69
CA ASN A 120 -14.14 -7.79 -6.85
C ASN A 120 -13.12 -7.01 -7.68
N CYS A 121 -13.51 -5.88 -8.27
CA CYS A 121 -12.62 -4.98 -8.99
C CYS A 121 -11.83 -4.07 -8.05
N THR A 122 -10.55 -3.93 -8.31
CA THR A 122 -9.65 -3.02 -7.63
C THR A 122 -9.06 -2.03 -8.62
N LYS A 123 -9.28 -0.75 -8.39
CA LYS A 123 -8.64 0.34 -9.12
C LYS A 123 -7.21 0.50 -8.65
N VAL A 124 -6.28 0.59 -9.57
CA VAL A 124 -4.85 0.79 -9.30
C VAL A 124 -4.44 2.16 -9.83
N GLN A 125 -4.01 3.04 -8.95
CA GLN A 125 -3.55 4.38 -9.31
C GLN A 125 -2.10 4.59 -8.88
N LEU A 126 -1.29 5.12 -9.79
CA LEU A 126 0.04 5.61 -9.48
C LEU A 126 -0.09 7.09 -9.09
N VAL A 127 0.03 7.40 -7.79
CA VAL A 127 -0.10 8.78 -7.31
C VAL A 127 1.24 9.49 -7.25
N LYS A 128 2.34 8.73 -7.18
CA LYS A 128 3.70 9.27 -7.23
C LYS A 128 4.65 8.31 -7.91
N CYS A 129 5.49 8.83 -8.78
CA CYS A 129 6.68 8.14 -9.30
C CYS A 129 7.81 9.15 -9.39
N ARG A 130 8.74 9.11 -8.43
CA ARG A 130 9.84 10.09 -8.35
C ARG A 130 10.76 10.03 -9.57
N ARG A 131 10.96 8.84 -10.12
CA ARG A 131 11.87 8.64 -11.27
C ARG A 131 11.35 9.26 -12.58
N THR A 132 10.04 9.17 -12.82
CA THR A 132 9.46 9.56 -14.12
C THR A 132 8.54 10.76 -14.03
N GLY A 133 8.08 11.14 -12.84
CA GLY A 133 7.03 12.13 -12.62
C GLY A 133 5.64 11.70 -13.10
N ARG A 134 5.49 10.48 -13.61
CA ARG A 134 4.18 9.99 -14.11
C ARG A 134 3.25 9.69 -12.95
N THR A 135 1.99 10.05 -13.12
CA THR A 135 0.89 9.76 -12.20
C THR A 135 -0.37 9.42 -13.01
N GLY A 136 -1.39 8.87 -12.37
CA GLY A 136 -2.69 8.58 -12.96
C GLY A 136 -3.14 7.13 -12.81
N LEU A 137 -4.20 6.78 -13.51
CA LEU A 137 -4.73 5.42 -13.52
C LEU A 137 -3.71 4.47 -14.16
N ALA A 138 -3.32 3.45 -13.39
CA ALA A 138 -2.42 2.39 -13.89
C ALA A 138 -3.20 1.20 -14.46
N GLY A 139 -4.44 1.00 -14.03
CA GLY A 139 -5.31 -0.05 -14.52
C GLY A 139 -6.30 -0.55 -13.47
N TRP A 140 -6.91 -1.66 -13.78
CA TRP A 140 -7.82 -2.37 -12.92
C TRP A 140 -7.38 -3.81 -12.74
N MET A 141 -7.63 -4.36 -11.57
CA MET A 141 -7.39 -5.77 -11.23
C MET A 141 -8.70 -6.39 -10.75
N TYR A 142 -8.93 -7.64 -11.10
CA TYR A 142 -10.08 -8.40 -10.66
C TYR A 142 -9.64 -9.58 -9.80
N TYR A 143 -10.29 -9.75 -8.65
CA TYR A 143 -10.07 -10.91 -7.80
C TYR A 143 -10.98 -12.05 -8.24
N GLU A 144 -10.37 -13.10 -8.78
CA GLU A 144 -11.06 -14.29 -9.22
C GLU A 144 -11.25 -15.27 -8.06
N ASN A 145 -12.49 -15.38 -7.58
CA ASN A 145 -12.82 -16.18 -6.39
C ASN A 145 -12.48 -17.68 -6.55
N GLN A 146 -12.58 -18.22 -7.78
CA GLN A 146 -12.34 -19.64 -8.03
C GLN A 146 -10.86 -20.02 -7.89
N THR A 147 -9.95 -19.15 -8.30
CA THR A 147 -8.51 -19.41 -8.30
C THR A 147 -7.77 -18.68 -7.19
N SER A 148 -8.45 -17.77 -6.47
CA SER A 148 -7.84 -16.86 -5.48
C SER A 148 -6.72 -16.00 -6.07
N ARG A 149 -6.84 -15.60 -7.32
CA ARG A 149 -5.83 -14.81 -8.01
C ARG A 149 -6.34 -13.41 -8.35
N MET A 150 -5.41 -12.46 -8.34
CA MET A 150 -5.63 -11.16 -8.95
C MET A 150 -5.22 -11.24 -10.42
N ILE A 151 -6.15 -10.95 -11.32
CA ILE A 151 -5.92 -10.92 -12.77
C ILE A 151 -6.16 -9.51 -13.30
N ALA A 152 -5.77 -9.23 -14.55
CA ALA A 152 -6.09 -7.97 -15.19
C ALA A 152 -7.62 -7.84 -15.32
N GLY A 153 -8.17 -6.70 -14.84
CA GLY A 153 -9.59 -6.38 -14.89
C GLY A 153 -9.89 -5.24 -15.85
N GLN A 154 -11.16 -4.98 -16.06
CA GLN A 154 -11.68 -3.82 -16.76
C GLN A 154 -12.34 -2.87 -15.74
N PRO A 155 -12.52 -1.57 -16.05
CA PRO A 155 -13.31 -0.71 -15.19
C PRO A 155 -14.73 -1.29 -15.05
N PRO A 156 -15.34 -1.27 -13.85
CA PRO A 156 -16.76 -1.60 -13.71
C PRO A 156 -17.61 -0.70 -14.62
N GLU A 157 -18.64 -1.26 -15.22
CA GLU A 157 -19.66 -0.48 -15.91
C GLU A 157 -20.42 0.33 -14.86
N ILE A 158 -20.20 1.65 -14.84
CA ILE A 158 -20.97 2.55 -14.01
C ILE A 158 -22.29 2.74 -14.78
N GLU A 159 -23.40 2.17 -14.29
CA GLU A 159 -24.71 2.59 -14.75
C GLU A 159 -24.80 4.09 -14.52
N ALA A 160 -24.93 4.82 -15.62
CA ALA A 160 -25.16 6.26 -15.56
C ALA A 160 -26.49 6.46 -14.81
N VAL A 161 -26.41 6.93 -13.58
CA VAL A 161 -27.60 7.39 -12.86
C VAL A 161 -28.07 8.61 -13.64
N GLU A 162 -29.10 8.43 -14.48
CA GLU A 162 -29.82 9.54 -15.07
C GLU A 162 -30.37 10.39 -13.92
N HIS A 163 -29.73 11.53 -13.69
CA HIS A 163 -30.33 12.55 -12.87
C HIS A 163 -31.55 13.08 -13.63
N GLU A 164 -32.73 12.56 -13.31
CA GLU A 164 -33.96 13.27 -13.64
C GLU A 164 -33.89 14.62 -12.93
N GLU A 165 -33.70 15.67 -13.73
CA GLU A 165 -33.88 17.05 -13.29
C GLU A 165 -35.36 17.24 -12.93
N PHE A 166 -35.63 17.51 -11.67
CA PHE A 166 -36.90 18.05 -11.20
C PHE A 166 -36.84 19.58 -11.09
#